data_b40630593fbbc8bed15f0121c406feda
#
_entry.id   b40630593fbbc8bed15f0121c406feda
#
_cell.length_a   1.000
_cell.length_b   1.000
_cell.length_c   1.000
_cell.angle_alpha   90.00
_cell.angle_beta   90.00
_cell.angle_gamma   90.00
#
_symmetry.space_group_name_H-M   'P 1'
#
loop_
_entity.id
_entity.type
_entity.pdbx_description
1 polymer ?
#
loop_
_entity_poly.entity_id
_entity_poly.type
_entity_poly.pdbx_seq_one_letter_code
_entity_poly.pdbx_strand_id
1 'polypeptide(L)'
;LVPVFLAELTRPIFSSDTAQIAVESLFKLILLLGYIYFLSMTPLIKRVFQYHGAEHKVINCYEQNLPITVENVQNQSRLHYRCGSSFILFTIIVGMFVYLLVPTDPLWLRVIDRVALIPVVLGISFEVLQLTNKVRDIPGLKLLGYPGLWLQLLTTKEPKDEQVEVAIE
;
A
#
# COMPACT_ATOMS: atom_id res chain seq x y z
N LEU A 1 -6.18 -10.92 -11.22
CA LEU A 1 -6.01 -11.92 -12.30
C LEU A 1 -5.23 -11.37 -13.50
N VAL A 2 -5.47 -10.13 -13.94
CA VAL A 2 -4.75 -9.53 -15.10
C VAL A 2 -3.22 -9.71 -15.03
N PRO A 3 -2.53 -9.42 -13.91
CA PRO A 3 -1.08 -9.64 -13.82
C PRO A 3 -0.64 -11.10 -14.03
N VAL A 4 -1.48 -12.07 -13.67
CA VAL A 4 -1.18 -13.50 -13.89
C VAL A 4 -1.11 -13.79 -15.39
N PHE A 5 -2.08 -13.32 -16.16
CA PHE A 5 -2.10 -13.51 -17.62
C PHE A 5 -0.97 -12.73 -18.31
N LEU A 6 -0.65 -11.52 -17.85
CA LEU A 6 0.48 -10.75 -18.37
C LEU A 6 1.80 -11.46 -18.10
N ALA A 7 1.99 -12.02 -16.91
CA ALA A 7 3.19 -12.80 -16.58
C ALA A 7 3.27 -14.07 -17.44
N GLU A 8 2.14 -14.74 -17.72
CA GLU A 8 2.12 -15.92 -18.58
C GLU A 8 2.61 -15.63 -20.00
N LEU A 9 2.28 -14.47 -20.56
CA LEU A 9 2.79 -14.04 -21.86
C LEU A 9 4.32 -13.90 -21.90
N THR A 10 4.96 -13.69 -20.75
CA THR A 10 6.42 -13.60 -20.65
C THR A 10 7.10 -14.94 -20.36
N ARG A 11 6.35 -16.05 -20.25
CA ARG A 11 6.87 -17.39 -19.95
C ARG A 11 7.95 -17.88 -20.92
N PRO A 12 7.89 -17.59 -22.24
CA PRO A 12 8.97 -17.95 -23.15
C PRO A 12 10.34 -17.33 -22.82
N ILE A 13 10.34 -16.19 -22.12
CA ILE A 13 11.54 -15.45 -21.72
C ILE A 13 11.94 -15.80 -20.29
N PHE A 14 10.97 -15.88 -19.38
CA PHE A 14 11.14 -16.16 -17.95
C PHE A 14 10.48 -17.50 -17.60
N SER A 15 11.17 -18.60 -17.85
CA SER A 15 10.62 -19.95 -17.70
C SER A 15 10.61 -20.49 -16.26
N SER A 16 11.41 -19.91 -15.35
CA SER A 16 11.44 -20.36 -13.95
C SER A 16 10.24 -19.83 -13.15
N ASP A 17 9.73 -20.66 -12.22
CA ASP A 17 8.61 -20.29 -11.35
C ASP A 17 8.88 -19.03 -10.53
N THR A 18 10.10 -18.91 -9.98
CA THR A 18 10.52 -17.73 -9.23
C THR A 18 10.49 -16.47 -10.09
N ALA A 19 11.00 -16.54 -11.33
CA ALA A 19 10.98 -15.43 -12.27
C ALA A 19 9.53 -15.06 -12.64
N GLN A 20 8.67 -16.04 -12.87
CA GLN A 20 7.25 -15.82 -13.18
C GLN A 20 6.52 -15.10 -12.03
N ILE A 21 6.78 -15.47 -10.78
CA ILE A 21 6.18 -14.82 -9.60
C ILE A 21 6.72 -13.39 -9.44
N ALA A 22 8.02 -13.19 -9.66
CA ALA A 22 8.61 -11.84 -9.61
C ALA A 22 8.02 -10.92 -10.69
N VAL A 23 7.89 -11.41 -11.93
CA VAL A 23 7.28 -10.67 -13.05
C VAL A 23 5.81 -10.38 -12.79
N GLU A 24 5.05 -11.34 -12.27
CA GLU A 24 3.65 -11.14 -11.86
C GLU A 24 3.52 -10.03 -10.80
N SER A 25 4.42 -10.05 -9.79
CA SER A 25 4.42 -9.04 -8.73
C SER A 25 4.84 -7.67 -9.26
N LEU A 26 5.76 -7.61 -10.21
CA LEU A 26 6.16 -6.38 -10.89
C LEU A 26 4.98 -5.80 -11.69
N PHE A 27 4.25 -6.62 -12.45
CA PHE A 27 3.05 -6.15 -13.15
C PHE A 27 1.97 -5.66 -12.17
N LYS A 28 1.76 -6.33 -11.03
CA LYS A 28 0.84 -5.83 -9.99
C LYS A 28 1.25 -4.45 -9.50
N LEU A 29 2.53 -4.26 -9.23
CA LEU A 29 3.05 -2.99 -8.75
C LEU A 29 2.91 -1.87 -9.79
N ILE A 30 3.30 -2.13 -11.03
CA ILE A 30 3.20 -1.15 -12.13
C ILE A 30 1.74 -0.76 -12.38
N LEU A 31 0.83 -1.73 -12.43
CA LEU A 31 -0.59 -1.46 -12.63
C LEU A 31 -1.19 -0.69 -11.46
N LEU A 32 -0.83 -1.03 -10.22
CA LEU A 32 -1.28 -0.31 -9.02
C LEU A 32 -0.79 1.15 -9.04
N LEU A 33 0.50 1.36 -9.20
CA LEU A 33 1.08 2.71 -9.17
C LEU A 33 0.59 3.56 -10.35
N GLY A 34 0.50 2.97 -11.54
CA GLY A 34 -0.04 3.62 -12.72
C GLY A 34 -1.50 4.04 -12.52
N TYR A 35 -2.34 3.13 -12.01
CA TYR A 35 -3.74 3.40 -11.72
C TYR A 35 -3.90 4.56 -10.72
N ILE A 36 -3.18 4.50 -9.59
CA ILE A 36 -3.21 5.56 -8.57
C ILE A 36 -2.72 6.89 -9.16
N TYR A 37 -1.63 6.86 -9.94
CA TYR A 37 -1.07 8.05 -10.56
C TYR A 37 -2.09 8.73 -11.48
N PHE A 38 -2.71 7.98 -12.41
CA PHE A 38 -3.73 8.53 -13.31
C PHE A 38 -4.96 9.05 -12.56
N LEU A 39 -5.43 8.31 -11.54
CA LEU A 39 -6.52 8.79 -10.70
C LEU A 39 -6.17 10.08 -9.96
N SER A 40 -4.93 10.21 -9.47
CA SER A 40 -4.48 11.40 -8.73
C SER A 40 -4.47 12.67 -9.56
N MET A 41 -4.52 12.55 -10.90
CA MET A 41 -4.60 13.69 -11.82
C MET A 41 -6.03 14.26 -11.90
N THR A 42 -7.05 13.50 -11.51
CA THR A 42 -8.43 13.97 -11.55
C THR A 42 -8.70 14.91 -10.37
N PRO A 43 -9.39 16.07 -10.58
CA PRO A 43 -9.65 17.05 -9.52
C PRO A 43 -10.42 16.46 -8.33
N LEU A 44 -11.38 15.55 -8.60
CA LEU A 44 -12.17 14.88 -7.58
C LEU A 44 -11.31 14.02 -6.65
N ILE A 45 -10.48 13.15 -7.23
CA ILE A 45 -9.60 12.25 -6.46
C ILE A 45 -8.49 13.03 -5.75
N LYS A 46 -7.97 14.09 -6.38
CA LYS A 46 -7.02 14.99 -5.71
C LYS A 46 -7.62 15.55 -4.41
N ARG A 47 -8.91 15.94 -4.42
CA ARG A 47 -9.61 16.40 -3.22
C ARG A 47 -9.74 15.29 -2.17
N VAL A 48 -10.11 14.07 -2.58
CA VAL A 48 -10.14 12.90 -1.67
C VAL A 48 -8.78 12.66 -1.03
N PHE A 49 -7.70 12.76 -1.80
CA PHE A 49 -6.34 12.60 -1.28
C PHE A 49 -5.90 13.73 -0.34
N GLN A 50 -6.49 14.91 -0.45
CA GLN A 50 -6.32 16.00 0.52
C GLN A 50 -7.01 15.68 1.84
N TYR A 51 -8.25 15.18 1.82
CA TYR A 51 -8.94 14.71 3.05
C TYR A 51 -8.17 13.55 3.71
N HIS A 52 -7.69 12.58 2.94
CA HIS A 52 -6.84 11.49 3.45
C HIS A 52 -5.56 12.04 4.11
N GLY A 53 -4.94 13.08 3.54
CA GLY A 53 -3.82 13.77 4.16
C GLY A 53 -4.20 14.49 5.46
N ALA A 54 -5.40 15.11 5.51
CA ALA A 54 -5.93 15.76 6.71
C ALA A 54 -6.15 14.75 7.85
N GLU A 55 -6.77 13.60 7.55
CA GLU A 55 -6.99 12.52 8.52
C GLU A 55 -5.65 12.04 9.14
N HIS A 56 -4.63 11.83 8.32
CA HIS A 56 -3.30 11.44 8.82
C HIS A 56 -2.69 12.51 9.72
N LYS A 57 -2.84 13.79 9.38
CA LYS A 57 -2.33 14.90 10.19
C LYS A 57 -3.06 14.97 11.55
N VAL A 58 -4.37 14.76 11.58
CA VAL A 58 -5.16 14.69 12.83
C VAL A 58 -4.70 13.53 13.71
N ILE A 59 -4.55 12.32 13.12
CA ILE A 59 -4.08 11.14 13.85
C ILE A 59 -2.68 11.37 14.43
N ASN A 60 -1.76 11.94 13.65
CA ASN A 60 -0.40 12.25 14.12
C ASN A 60 -0.41 13.29 15.24
N CYS A 61 -1.28 14.31 15.17
CA CYS A 61 -1.48 15.30 16.23
C CYS A 61 -1.97 14.63 17.52
N TYR A 62 -2.96 13.76 17.41
CA TYR A 62 -3.52 12.99 18.52
C TYR A 62 -2.46 12.06 19.16
N GLU A 63 -1.69 11.32 18.36
CA GLU A 63 -0.65 10.40 18.86
C GLU A 63 0.48 11.13 19.59
N GLN A 64 0.71 12.42 19.28
CA GLN A 64 1.67 13.28 19.98
C GLN A 64 1.09 13.97 21.22
N ASN A 65 -0.18 13.70 21.57
CA ASN A 65 -0.91 14.32 22.66
C ASN A 65 -0.94 15.87 22.60
N LEU A 66 -0.96 16.43 21.38
CA LEU A 66 -1.10 17.86 21.14
C LEU A 66 -2.57 18.25 21.10
N PRO A 67 -2.94 19.49 21.49
CA PRO A 67 -4.29 20.02 21.27
C PRO A 67 -4.67 19.92 19.80
N ILE A 68 -5.85 19.35 19.50
CA ILE A 68 -6.33 19.18 18.12
C ILE A 68 -6.92 20.52 17.64
N THR A 69 -6.05 21.38 17.17
CA THR A 69 -6.37 22.68 16.53
C THR A 69 -5.90 22.63 15.08
N VAL A 70 -6.52 23.42 14.20
CA VAL A 70 -6.12 23.51 12.79
C VAL A 70 -4.63 23.79 12.65
N GLU A 71 -4.08 24.71 13.44
CA GLU A 71 -2.67 25.07 13.42
C GLU A 71 -1.77 23.89 13.80
N ASN A 72 -2.05 23.18 14.92
CA ASN A 72 -1.25 22.04 15.36
C ASN A 72 -1.35 20.87 14.38
N VAL A 73 -2.54 20.63 13.82
CA VAL A 73 -2.78 19.57 12.82
C VAL A 73 -2.04 19.89 11.53
N GLN A 74 -2.07 21.12 11.03
CA GLN A 74 -1.34 21.51 9.81
C GLN A 74 0.16 21.32 9.94
N ASN A 75 0.73 21.48 11.13
CA ASN A 75 2.15 21.25 11.39
C ASN A 75 2.55 19.76 11.42
N GLN A 76 1.56 18.82 11.35
CA GLN A 76 1.85 17.39 11.35
C GLN A 76 2.17 16.85 9.97
N SER A 77 2.81 15.66 9.95
CA SER A 77 3.01 14.89 8.73
C SER A 77 1.71 14.32 8.19
N ARG A 78 1.54 14.35 6.86
CA ARG A 78 0.47 13.63 6.16
C ARG A 78 0.77 12.14 5.95
N LEU A 79 1.92 11.65 6.40
CA LEU A 79 2.31 10.24 6.30
C LEU A 79 2.10 9.55 7.64
N HIS A 80 1.53 8.34 7.62
CA HIS A 80 1.24 7.56 8.81
C HIS A 80 1.44 6.05 8.57
N TYR A 81 2.02 5.33 9.56
CA TYR A 81 2.39 3.92 9.41
C TYR A 81 1.20 2.95 9.31
N ARG A 82 0.03 3.31 9.81
CA ARG A 82 -1.18 2.45 9.83
C ARG A 82 -2.16 2.74 8.68
N CYS A 83 -1.67 3.21 7.55
CA CYS A 83 -2.54 3.57 6.45
C CYS A 83 -3.03 2.35 5.66
N GLY A 84 -4.31 2.32 5.31
CA GLY A 84 -4.91 1.29 4.48
C GLY A 84 -4.33 1.21 3.06
N SER A 85 -3.86 2.32 2.48
CA SER A 85 -3.19 2.30 1.19
C SER A 85 -1.84 1.56 1.26
N SER A 86 -1.10 1.69 2.37
CA SER A 86 0.12 0.93 2.63
C SER A 86 -0.17 -0.57 2.72
N PHE A 87 -1.32 -0.97 3.28
CA PHE A 87 -1.75 -2.36 3.34
C PHE A 87 -1.83 -3.00 1.95
N ILE A 88 -2.35 -2.29 0.94
CA ILE A 88 -2.43 -2.78 -0.43
C ILE A 88 -1.02 -3.09 -0.98
N LEU A 89 -0.04 -2.25 -0.71
CA LEU A 89 1.34 -2.50 -1.14
C LEU A 89 1.93 -3.73 -0.43
N PHE A 90 1.70 -3.87 0.87
CA PHE A 90 2.17 -5.04 1.61
C PHE A 90 1.52 -6.33 1.12
N THR A 91 0.26 -6.31 0.64
CA THR A 91 -0.35 -7.51 0.03
C THR A 91 0.35 -7.96 -1.25
N ILE A 92 0.94 -7.04 -2.01
CA ILE A 92 1.75 -7.40 -3.19
C ILE A 92 3.08 -8.04 -2.75
N ILE A 93 3.76 -7.41 -1.78
CA ILE A 93 5.06 -7.89 -1.29
C ILE A 93 4.91 -9.26 -0.62
N VAL A 94 4.00 -9.39 0.32
CA VAL A 94 3.73 -10.66 1.03
C VAL A 94 3.22 -11.73 0.06
N GLY A 95 2.32 -11.36 -0.86
CA GLY A 95 1.82 -12.27 -1.89
C GLY A 95 2.95 -12.85 -2.75
N MET A 96 3.97 -12.06 -3.08
CA MET A 96 5.14 -12.58 -3.80
C MET A 96 5.79 -13.74 -3.06
N PHE A 97 6.03 -13.61 -1.75
CA PHE A 97 6.64 -14.66 -0.94
C PHE A 97 5.71 -15.86 -0.72
N VAL A 98 4.43 -15.64 -0.43
CA VAL A 98 3.44 -16.71 -0.23
C VAL A 98 3.30 -17.53 -1.52
N TYR A 99 3.28 -16.89 -2.67
CA TYR A 99 3.11 -17.56 -3.95
C TYR A 99 4.35 -18.33 -4.43
N LEU A 100 5.52 -18.12 -3.83
CA LEU A 100 6.69 -18.98 -4.04
C LEU A 100 6.49 -20.41 -3.47
N LEU A 101 5.51 -20.60 -2.59
CA LEU A 101 5.23 -21.89 -1.94
C LEU A 101 4.28 -22.78 -2.75
N VAL A 102 3.71 -22.26 -3.85
CA VAL A 102 2.72 -22.98 -4.66
C VAL A 102 3.15 -23.02 -6.13
N PRO A 103 2.79 -24.10 -6.87
CA PRO A 103 3.19 -24.26 -8.26
C PRO A 103 2.60 -23.17 -9.16
N THR A 104 3.30 -22.88 -10.25
CA THR A 104 2.85 -21.91 -11.26
C THR A 104 2.20 -22.59 -12.47
N ASP A 105 2.36 -23.90 -12.60
CA ASP A 105 1.81 -24.73 -13.67
C ASP A 105 0.87 -25.79 -13.13
N PRO A 106 -0.23 -26.08 -13.83
CA PRO A 106 -0.77 -25.38 -15.02
C PRO A 106 -1.43 -24.04 -14.67
N LEU A 107 -1.64 -23.17 -15.66
CA LEU A 107 -2.21 -21.82 -15.48
C LEU A 107 -3.52 -21.80 -14.67
N TRP A 108 -4.42 -22.75 -14.90
CA TRP A 108 -5.68 -22.83 -14.15
C TRP A 108 -5.48 -23.06 -12.65
N LEU A 109 -4.51 -23.90 -12.26
CA LEU A 109 -4.16 -24.14 -10.86
C LEU A 109 -3.57 -22.88 -10.24
N ARG A 110 -2.68 -22.20 -10.96
CA ARG A 110 -2.12 -20.90 -10.55
C ARG A 110 -3.21 -19.87 -10.25
N VAL A 111 -4.27 -19.80 -11.07
CA VAL A 111 -5.40 -18.89 -10.83
C VAL A 111 -6.17 -19.27 -9.57
N ILE A 112 -6.45 -20.57 -9.36
CA ILE A 112 -7.15 -21.07 -8.16
C ILE A 112 -6.33 -20.75 -6.91
N ASP A 113 -5.02 -21.02 -6.89
CA ASP A 113 -4.15 -20.76 -5.76
C ASP A 113 -4.09 -19.27 -5.40
N ARG A 114 -4.09 -18.38 -6.41
CA ARG A 114 -4.13 -16.93 -6.17
C ARG A 114 -5.42 -16.49 -5.46
N VAL A 115 -6.54 -17.12 -5.76
CA VAL A 115 -7.83 -16.84 -5.12
C VAL A 115 -7.90 -17.49 -3.74
N ALA A 116 -7.53 -18.77 -3.63
CA ALA A 116 -7.60 -19.54 -2.38
C ALA A 116 -6.69 -18.96 -1.28
N LEU A 117 -5.52 -18.42 -1.66
CA LEU A 117 -4.55 -17.84 -0.73
C LEU A 117 -4.83 -16.38 -0.36
N ILE A 118 -5.88 -15.74 -0.90
CA ILE A 118 -6.23 -14.36 -0.53
C ILE A 118 -6.32 -14.17 0.99
N PRO A 119 -7.07 -15.00 1.76
CA PRO A 119 -7.17 -14.80 3.20
C PRO A 119 -5.82 -14.88 3.92
N VAL A 120 -4.95 -15.80 3.48
CA VAL A 120 -3.61 -15.97 4.06
C VAL A 120 -2.74 -14.74 3.78
N VAL A 121 -2.72 -14.28 2.53
CA VAL A 121 -1.97 -13.08 2.13
C VAL A 121 -2.46 -11.84 2.89
N LEU A 122 -3.77 -11.66 3.01
CA LEU A 122 -4.35 -10.54 3.75
C LEU A 122 -3.99 -10.60 5.24
N GLY A 123 -4.10 -11.77 5.88
CA GLY A 123 -3.75 -11.95 7.28
C GLY A 123 -2.27 -11.63 7.56
N ILE A 124 -1.36 -12.21 6.80
CA ILE A 124 0.08 -11.95 6.96
C ILE A 124 0.40 -10.47 6.67
N SER A 125 -0.21 -9.88 5.64
CA SER A 125 0.00 -8.46 5.29
C SER A 125 -0.46 -7.52 6.39
N PHE A 126 -1.54 -7.86 7.09
CA PHE A 126 -2.02 -7.10 8.23
C PHE A 126 -1.04 -7.16 9.41
N GLU A 127 -0.51 -8.35 9.71
CA GLU A 127 0.52 -8.51 10.75
C GLU A 127 1.80 -7.73 10.39
N VAL A 128 2.23 -7.76 9.13
CA VAL A 128 3.38 -6.97 8.65
C VAL A 128 3.10 -5.47 8.83
N LEU A 129 1.91 -4.99 8.46
CA LEU A 129 1.53 -3.59 8.66
C LEU A 129 1.57 -3.19 10.14
N GLN A 130 1.03 -4.03 11.03
CA GLN A 130 1.10 -3.79 12.48
C GLN A 130 2.55 -3.78 12.99
N LEU A 131 3.37 -4.72 12.52
CA LEU A 131 4.78 -4.80 12.88
C LEU A 131 5.53 -3.52 12.49
N THR A 132 5.33 -3.02 11.24
CA THR A 132 5.98 -1.79 10.79
C THR A 132 5.66 -0.59 11.68
N ASN A 133 4.42 -0.52 12.19
CA ASN A 133 4.04 0.52 13.14
C ASN A 133 4.69 0.32 14.53
N LYS A 134 4.78 -0.91 15.02
CA LYS A 134 5.42 -1.20 16.33
C LYS A 134 6.92 -0.88 16.34
N VAL A 135 7.59 -1.08 15.21
CA VAL A 135 9.04 -0.89 15.08
C VAL A 135 9.43 0.47 14.49
N ARG A 136 8.48 1.38 14.27
CA ARG A 136 8.70 2.68 13.62
C ARG A 136 9.76 3.56 14.30
N ASP A 137 9.90 3.43 15.62
CA ASP A 137 10.82 4.23 16.44
C ASP A 137 12.18 3.53 16.60
N ILE A 138 12.33 2.30 16.11
CA ILE A 138 13.58 1.53 16.21
C ILE A 138 14.49 1.86 15.02
N PRO A 139 15.72 2.39 15.24
CA PRO A 139 16.66 2.66 14.15
C PRO A 139 16.93 1.40 13.32
N GLY A 140 16.87 1.51 11.99
CA GLY A 140 17.02 0.39 11.05
C GLY A 140 15.70 -0.34 10.75
N LEU A 141 14.92 -0.75 11.73
CA LEU A 141 13.65 -1.45 11.51
C LEU A 141 12.55 -0.54 10.97
N LYS A 142 12.62 0.77 11.21
CA LYS A 142 11.73 1.77 10.59
C LYS A 142 11.71 1.69 9.06
N LEU A 143 12.77 1.18 8.43
CA LEU A 143 12.88 1.03 6.97
C LEU A 143 11.81 0.07 6.43
N LEU A 144 11.34 -0.89 7.22
CA LEU A 144 10.28 -1.83 6.82
C LEU A 144 8.97 -1.11 6.47
N GLY A 145 8.71 0.04 7.07
CA GLY A 145 7.51 0.84 6.77
C GLY A 145 7.65 1.76 5.55
N TYR A 146 8.86 2.02 5.07
CA TYR A 146 9.10 2.99 3.99
C TYR A 146 8.35 2.68 2.69
N PRO A 147 8.26 1.43 2.21
CA PRO A 147 7.48 1.15 1.01
C PRO A 147 6.04 1.66 1.12
N GLY A 148 5.40 1.44 2.30
CA GLY A 148 4.07 1.96 2.57
C GLY A 148 4.01 3.49 2.59
N LEU A 149 4.99 4.15 3.23
CA LEU A 149 5.07 5.61 3.27
C LEU A 149 5.28 6.22 1.88
N TRP A 150 6.08 5.58 1.02
CA TRP A 150 6.28 6.04 -0.36
C TRP A 150 4.99 5.99 -1.18
N LEU A 151 4.18 4.95 -1.01
CA LEU A 151 2.88 4.88 -1.68
C LEU A 151 1.97 6.04 -1.24
N GLN A 152 2.04 6.44 0.03
CA GLN A 152 1.24 7.55 0.56
C GLN A 152 1.61 8.91 -0.07
N LEU A 153 2.82 9.09 -0.59
CA LEU A 153 3.17 10.30 -1.35
C LEU A 153 2.27 10.49 -2.58
N LEU A 154 1.75 9.39 -3.15
CA LEU A 154 0.78 9.41 -4.25
C LEU A 154 -0.67 9.52 -3.76
N THR A 155 -1.01 8.83 -2.66
CA THR A 155 -2.39 8.66 -2.16
C THR A 155 -2.79 9.71 -1.12
N THR A 156 -1.88 10.60 -0.73
CA THR A 156 -2.16 11.75 0.15
C THR A 156 -1.67 13.04 -0.49
N LYS A 157 -2.37 14.14 -0.25
CA LYS A 157 -1.98 15.50 -0.67
C LYS A 157 -2.09 16.45 0.51
N GLU A 158 -1.36 17.58 0.45
CA GLU A 158 -1.48 18.62 1.47
C GLU A 158 -2.91 19.16 1.51
N PRO A 159 -3.57 19.07 2.69
CA PRO A 159 -4.92 19.59 2.87
C PRO A 159 -4.92 21.11 3.05
N LYS A 160 -6.06 21.73 2.72
CA LYS A 160 -6.36 23.10 3.10
C LYS A 160 -6.99 23.12 4.50
N ASP A 161 -7.01 24.29 5.15
CA ASP A 161 -7.57 24.45 6.49
C ASP A 161 -9.03 23.99 6.59
N GLU A 162 -9.86 24.31 5.59
CA GLU A 162 -11.24 23.82 5.51
C GLU A 162 -11.37 22.30 5.55
N GLN A 163 -10.39 21.57 4.99
CA GLN A 163 -10.36 20.11 4.98
C GLN A 163 -9.84 19.54 6.30
N VAL A 164 -8.97 20.28 6.96
CA VAL A 164 -8.48 19.93 8.31
C VAL A 164 -9.60 20.14 9.33
N GLU A 165 -10.37 21.22 9.23
CA GLU A 165 -11.54 21.48 10.09
C GLU A 165 -12.52 20.31 10.04
N VAL A 166 -12.87 19.85 8.83
CA VAL A 166 -13.76 18.67 8.62
C VAL A 166 -13.16 17.38 9.20
N ALA A 167 -11.84 17.22 9.14
CA ALA A 167 -11.20 16.01 9.66
C ALA A 167 -11.05 16.02 11.21
N ILE A 168 -11.17 17.19 11.84
CA ILE A 168 -11.17 17.36 13.31
C ILE A 168 -12.54 17.02 13.92
N GLU A 169 -13.64 17.28 13.20
CA GLU A 169 -15.02 16.97 13.62
C GLU A 169 -15.29 15.46 13.63
#